data_7509b7c042da33e43764ffe8e631a357
#
_entry.id   7509b7c042da33e43764ffe8e631a357
#
_cell.length_a   1.000
_cell.length_b   1.000
_cell.length_c   1.000
_cell.angle_alpha   90.00
_cell.angle_beta   90.00
_cell.angle_gamma   90.00
#
_symmetry.space_group_name_H-M   'P 1'
#
loop_
_entity.id
_entity.type
_entity.pdbx_description
1 polymer ?
#
loop_
_entity_poly.entity_id
_entity_poly.type
_entity_poly.pdbx_seq_one_letter_code
_entity_poly.pdbx_strand_id
1 'polypeptide(L)'
;MAVIANRRSVMTLFSKPTCIHSHRTRLVLAEKNINIEIVSVDGPELPEDLMDLNPYHTVPTLVDRDLVLYDSRVIIEYLDERFPHPPLMPVDPVTRAQFRLALFRIETDWYELAEQFDMDGDRKMATKSRKMLRESILASVELFA
;
A
#
# COMPACT_ATOMS: atom_id res chain seq x y z
N MET A 1 16.43 17.60 7.53
CA MET A 1 17.37 17.81 6.40
C MET A 1 18.57 16.90 6.43
N ALA A 2 19.35 16.87 7.52
CA ALA A 2 20.52 15.98 7.62
C ALA A 2 20.18 14.49 7.53
N VAL A 3 19.04 14.07 8.10
CA VAL A 3 18.57 12.68 8.07
C VAL A 3 18.21 12.26 6.65
N ILE A 4 17.56 13.12 5.89
CA ILE A 4 17.19 12.87 4.49
C ILE A 4 18.45 12.74 3.63
N ALA A 5 19.41 13.62 3.83
CA ALA A 5 20.65 13.60 3.06
C ALA A 5 21.44 12.29 3.28
N ASN A 6 21.48 11.79 4.52
CA ASN A 6 22.13 10.51 4.84
C ASN A 6 21.38 9.30 4.29
N ARG A 7 20.09 9.40 4.05
CA ARG A 7 19.24 8.30 3.56
C ARG A 7 19.10 8.25 2.04
N ARG A 8 19.65 9.22 1.32
CA ARG A 8 19.55 9.27 -0.15
C ARG A 8 20.15 8.07 -0.85
N SER A 9 21.12 7.40 -0.22
CA SER A 9 21.74 6.19 -0.76
C SER A 9 21.00 4.92 -0.42
N VAL A 10 20.02 4.97 0.49
CA VAL A 10 19.23 3.82 0.98
C VAL A 10 17.77 4.08 0.71
N MET A 11 17.12 3.11 0.06
CA MET A 11 15.69 3.16 -0.15
C MET A 11 14.98 3.06 1.20
N THR A 12 14.01 3.95 1.44
CA THR A 12 13.29 4.05 2.71
C THR A 12 11.79 4.03 2.48
N LEU A 13 11.08 3.23 3.26
CA LEU A 13 9.62 3.21 3.26
C LEU A 13 9.09 3.69 4.61
N PHE A 14 8.30 4.75 4.60
CA PHE A 14 7.49 5.13 5.75
C PHE A 14 6.22 4.29 5.74
N SER A 15 5.96 3.58 6.82
CA SER A 15 4.93 2.54 6.88
C SER A 15 4.24 2.56 8.25
N LYS A 16 2.94 2.36 8.25
CA LYS A 16 2.18 2.19 9.48
C LYS A 16 1.81 0.71 9.65
N PRO A 17 2.10 0.10 10.81
CA PRO A 17 1.85 -1.34 11.02
C PRO A 17 0.40 -1.77 10.79
N THR A 18 -0.56 -0.90 11.11
CA THR A 18 -1.99 -1.20 11.01
C THR A 18 -2.64 -0.71 9.72
N CYS A 19 -1.89 -0.08 8.83
CA CYS A 19 -2.42 0.45 7.57
C CYS A 19 -2.41 -0.62 6.49
N ILE A 20 -3.57 -0.89 5.87
CA ILE A 20 -3.70 -1.89 4.81
C ILE A 20 -2.88 -1.53 3.57
N HIS A 21 -2.78 -0.25 3.24
CA HIS A 21 -1.99 0.22 2.10
C HIS A 21 -0.48 0.06 2.34
N SER A 22 -0.01 0.34 3.55
CA SER A 22 1.36 0.07 3.96
C SER A 22 1.63 -1.44 3.95
N HIS A 23 0.68 -2.24 4.41
CA HIS A 23 0.80 -3.69 4.45
C HIS A 23 0.99 -4.29 3.07
N ARG A 24 0.17 -3.92 2.08
CA ARG A 24 0.33 -4.46 0.72
C ARG A 24 1.66 -4.05 0.08
N THR A 25 2.16 -2.87 0.42
CA THR A 25 3.49 -2.43 -0.04
C THR A 25 4.58 -3.30 0.57
N ARG A 26 4.48 -3.61 1.86
CA ARG A 26 5.42 -4.53 2.52
C ARG A 26 5.35 -5.94 1.94
N LEU A 27 4.16 -6.41 1.54
CA LEU A 27 4.01 -7.70 0.85
C LEU A 27 4.78 -7.73 -0.46
N VAL A 28 4.72 -6.66 -1.23
CA VAL A 28 5.48 -6.56 -2.49
C VAL A 28 6.98 -6.57 -2.23
N LEU A 29 7.45 -5.85 -1.22
CA LEU A 29 8.85 -5.87 -0.83
C LEU A 29 9.32 -7.27 -0.44
N ALA A 30 8.50 -7.99 0.32
CA ALA A 30 8.78 -9.36 0.74
C ALA A 30 8.81 -10.32 -0.46
N GLU A 31 7.84 -10.22 -1.34
CA GLU A 31 7.75 -11.06 -2.54
C GLU A 31 8.95 -10.84 -3.48
N LYS A 32 9.41 -9.61 -3.58
CA LYS A 32 10.58 -9.24 -4.37
C LYS A 32 11.91 -9.49 -3.65
N ASN A 33 11.87 -9.89 -2.40
CA ASN A 33 13.04 -10.09 -1.54
C ASN A 33 13.94 -8.84 -1.50
N ILE A 34 13.31 -7.67 -1.35
CA ILE A 34 14.01 -6.39 -1.30
C ILE A 34 14.19 -5.98 0.15
N ASN A 35 15.44 -5.73 0.53
CA ASN A 35 15.78 -5.18 1.85
C ASN A 35 15.91 -3.67 1.75
N ILE A 36 15.02 -2.97 2.45
CA ILE A 36 15.05 -1.51 2.55
C ILE A 36 14.87 -1.10 4.00
N GLU A 37 15.17 0.15 4.30
CA GLU A 37 14.88 0.71 5.61
C GLU A 37 13.39 0.99 5.72
N ILE A 38 12.74 0.41 6.75
CA ILE A 38 11.33 0.69 7.04
C ILE A 38 11.27 1.57 8.28
N VAL A 39 10.69 2.76 8.12
CA VAL A 39 10.44 3.68 9.22
C VAL A 39 8.98 3.50 9.64
N SER A 40 8.79 2.97 10.85
CA SER A 40 7.44 2.74 11.38
C SER A 40 6.83 4.03 11.91
N VAL A 41 5.60 4.30 11.48
CA VAL A 41 4.84 5.46 11.91
C VAL A 41 3.71 4.98 12.83
N ASP A 42 3.99 4.90 14.13
CA ASP A 42 3.09 4.28 15.11
C ASP A 42 2.28 5.29 15.92
N GLY A 43 2.75 6.51 16.02
CA GLY A 43 2.15 7.51 16.91
C GLY A 43 1.19 8.45 16.20
N PRO A 44 0.51 9.31 16.99
CA PRO A 44 -0.36 10.34 16.42
C PRO A 44 0.42 11.46 15.73
N GLU A 45 1.71 11.60 16.06
CA GLU A 45 2.59 12.58 15.44
C GLU A 45 3.34 11.92 14.28
N LEU A 46 3.30 12.58 13.12
CA LEU A 46 4.04 12.12 11.94
C LEU A 46 5.50 12.60 12.02
N PRO A 47 6.45 11.80 11.52
CA PRO A 47 7.82 12.26 11.39
C PRO A 47 7.91 13.54 10.55
N GLU A 48 8.74 14.47 10.98
CA GLU A 48 8.97 15.73 10.26
C GLU A 48 9.41 15.48 8.82
N ASP A 49 10.28 14.50 8.62
CA ASP A 49 10.75 14.09 7.28
C ASP A 49 9.59 13.71 6.36
N LEU A 50 8.62 12.95 6.88
CA LEU A 50 7.45 12.55 6.10
C LEU A 50 6.60 13.75 5.71
N MET A 51 6.43 14.70 6.60
CA MET A 51 5.65 15.90 6.34
C MET A 51 6.27 16.75 5.24
N ASP A 52 7.60 16.82 5.21
CA ASP A 52 8.34 17.56 4.19
C ASP A 52 8.30 16.88 2.82
N LEU A 53 8.32 15.55 2.81
CA LEU A 53 8.41 14.76 1.57
C LEU A 53 7.06 14.54 0.89
N ASN A 54 6.00 14.39 1.66
CA ASN A 54 4.67 14.07 1.14
C ASN A 54 3.66 15.13 1.57
N PRO A 55 3.15 15.94 0.62
CA PRO A 55 2.20 17.00 0.94
C PRO A 55 0.87 16.51 1.50
N TYR A 56 0.52 15.23 1.30
CA TYR A 56 -0.69 14.63 1.85
C TYR A 56 -0.47 14.02 3.24
N HIS A 57 0.78 13.96 3.70
CA HIS A 57 1.15 13.42 5.01
C HIS A 57 0.61 12.00 5.24
N THR A 58 0.63 11.17 4.20
CA THR A 58 0.08 9.82 4.23
C THR A 58 1.17 8.75 4.18
N VAL A 59 0.82 7.56 4.61
CA VAL A 59 1.64 6.37 4.44
C VAL A 59 0.90 5.37 3.54
N PRO A 60 1.60 4.55 2.76
CA PRO A 60 3.06 4.48 2.64
C PRO A 60 3.65 5.63 1.83
N THR A 61 4.88 5.99 2.14
CA THR A 61 5.70 6.93 1.35
C THR A 61 7.06 6.28 1.12
N LEU A 62 7.49 6.22 -0.12
CA LEU A 62 8.76 5.62 -0.52
C LEU A 62 9.74 6.72 -0.93
N VAL A 63 10.97 6.60 -0.44
CA VAL A 63 12.07 7.47 -0.88
C VAL A 63 13.16 6.57 -1.47
N ASP A 64 13.50 6.82 -2.73
CA ASP A 64 14.60 6.16 -3.43
C ASP A 64 15.49 7.23 -4.03
N ARG A 65 16.61 7.53 -3.35
CA ARG A 65 17.50 8.65 -3.69
C ARG A 65 16.74 9.97 -3.68
N ASP A 66 16.61 10.64 -4.83
CA ASP A 66 15.89 11.91 -4.96
C ASP A 66 14.41 11.71 -5.32
N LEU A 67 14.00 10.46 -5.61
CA LEU A 67 12.62 10.13 -5.95
C LEU A 67 11.81 9.94 -4.68
N VAL A 68 10.68 10.64 -4.59
CA VAL A 68 9.69 10.47 -3.52
C VAL A 68 8.37 10.04 -4.15
N LEU A 69 7.83 8.93 -3.69
CA LEU A 69 6.56 8.39 -4.16
C LEU A 69 5.60 8.21 -3.00
N TYR A 70 4.36 8.51 -3.22
CA TYR A 70 3.26 8.22 -2.32
C TYR A 70 2.08 7.64 -3.12
N ASP A 71 1.08 7.13 -2.43
CA ASP A 71 0.05 6.22 -2.96
C ASP A 71 0.63 4.83 -3.23
N SER A 72 0.05 3.83 -2.56
CA SER A 72 0.58 2.45 -2.61
C SER A 72 0.56 1.84 -4.01
N ARG A 73 -0.40 2.21 -4.87
CA ARG A 73 -0.44 1.70 -6.26
C ARG A 73 0.76 2.19 -7.06
N VAL A 74 1.09 3.46 -6.91
CA VAL A 74 2.24 4.07 -7.59
C VAL A 74 3.54 3.42 -7.10
N ILE A 75 3.67 3.24 -5.79
CA ILE A 75 4.85 2.63 -5.18
C ILE A 75 5.02 1.19 -5.66
N ILE A 76 3.96 0.39 -5.65
CA ILE A 76 3.99 -1.01 -6.06
C ILE A 76 4.37 -1.15 -7.54
N GLU A 77 3.81 -0.32 -8.41
CA GLU A 77 4.17 -0.31 -9.83
C GLU A 77 5.65 0.05 -10.03
N TYR A 78 6.13 1.05 -9.30
CA TYR A 78 7.54 1.43 -9.36
C TYR A 78 8.46 0.29 -8.91
N LEU A 79 8.12 -0.37 -7.81
CA LEU A 79 8.91 -1.49 -7.29
C LEU A 79 8.95 -2.66 -8.28
N ASP A 80 7.85 -2.94 -8.94
CA ASP A 80 7.80 -4.01 -9.95
C ASP A 80 8.68 -3.67 -11.16
N GLU A 81 8.68 -2.43 -11.61
CA GLU A 81 9.53 -1.97 -12.71
C GLU A 81 11.00 -1.86 -12.32
N ARG A 82 11.27 -1.36 -11.12
CA ARG A 82 12.64 -1.18 -10.61
C ARG A 82 13.34 -2.51 -10.31
N PHE A 83 12.58 -3.49 -9.85
CA PHE A 83 13.02 -4.83 -9.52
C PHE A 83 12.19 -5.84 -10.31
N PRO A 84 12.53 -6.08 -11.60
CA PRO A 84 11.65 -6.83 -12.48
C PRO A 84 11.55 -8.32 -12.18
N HIS A 85 12.32 -8.86 -11.27
CA HIS A 85 12.33 -10.29 -10.94
C HIS A 85 12.13 -10.52 -9.45
N PRO A 86 11.17 -11.37 -9.05
CA PRO A 86 10.12 -11.97 -9.88
C PRO A 86 9.10 -10.91 -10.35
N PRO A 87 8.57 -11.03 -11.56
CA PRO A 87 7.56 -10.09 -12.06
C PRO A 87 6.23 -10.31 -11.34
N LEU A 88 5.55 -9.19 -11.02
CA LEU A 88 4.23 -9.25 -10.40
C LEU A 88 3.11 -9.11 -11.43
N MET A 89 3.42 -8.45 -12.55
CA MET A 89 2.44 -8.24 -13.62
C MET A 89 2.78 -9.11 -14.83
N PRO A 90 1.77 -9.73 -15.45
CA PRO A 90 1.98 -10.45 -16.69
C PRO A 90 2.36 -9.51 -17.84
N VAL A 91 2.99 -10.03 -18.87
CA VAL A 91 3.43 -9.25 -20.05
C VAL A 91 2.28 -9.02 -21.02
N ASP A 92 1.36 -9.99 -21.15
CA ASP A 92 0.24 -9.91 -22.07
C ASP A 92 -0.73 -8.79 -21.71
N PRO A 93 -1.09 -7.89 -22.64
CA PRO A 93 -1.97 -6.76 -22.36
C PRO A 93 -3.36 -7.15 -21.84
N VAL A 94 -3.94 -8.22 -22.33
CA VAL A 94 -5.25 -8.70 -21.89
C VAL A 94 -5.20 -9.13 -20.43
N THR A 95 -4.22 -9.96 -20.10
CA THR A 95 -4.02 -10.45 -18.73
C THR A 95 -3.65 -9.30 -17.79
N ARG A 96 -2.82 -8.37 -18.22
CA ARG A 96 -2.49 -7.16 -17.42
C ARG A 96 -3.74 -6.35 -17.11
N ALA A 97 -4.61 -6.15 -18.09
CA ALA A 97 -5.87 -5.44 -17.88
C ALA A 97 -6.77 -6.16 -16.89
N GLN A 98 -6.85 -7.49 -16.96
CA GLN A 98 -7.62 -8.30 -16.02
C GLN A 98 -7.07 -8.17 -14.59
N PHE A 99 -5.75 -8.18 -14.41
CA PHE A 99 -5.12 -7.97 -13.11
C PHE A 99 -5.39 -6.58 -12.54
N ARG A 100 -5.32 -5.55 -13.38
CA ARG A 100 -5.64 -4.18 -12.95
C ARG A 100 -7.10 -4.04 -12.56
N LEU A 101 -8.00 -4.69 -13.29
CA LEU A 101 -9.42 -4.71 -12.94
C LEU A 101 -9.67 -5.42 -11.60
N ALA A 102 -8.99 -6.55 -11.38
CA ALA A 102 -9.07 -7.27 -10.10
C ALA A 102 -8.57 -6.40 -8.94
N LEU A 103 -7.45 -5.69 -9.13
CA LEU A 103 -6.92 -4.74 -8.15
C LEU A 103 -7.90 -3.62 -7.84
N PHE A 104 -8.49 -3.04 -8.86
CA PHE A 104 -9.52 -2.01 -8.71
C PHE A 104 -10.70 -2.50 -7.88
N ARG A 105 -11.17 -3.72 -8.15
CA ARG A 105 -12.28 -4.32 -7.39
C ARG A 105 -11.90 -4.58 -5.93
N ILE A 106 -10.70 -5.08 -5.69
CA ILE A 106 -10.21 -5.28 -4.32
C ILE A 106 -10.15 -3.95 -3.56
N GLU A 107 -9.63 -2.90 -4.18
CA GLU A 107 -9.55 -1.58 -3.56
C GLU A 107 -10.93 -1.01 -3.27
N THR A 108 -11.85 -1.11 -4.22
CA THR A 108 -13.19 -0.57 -4.10
C THR A 108 -14.06 -1.38 -3.14
N ASP A 109 -14.02 -2.71 -3.26
CA ASP A 109 -14.96 -3.59 -2.55
C ASP A 109 -14.45 -4.01 -1.16
N TRP A 110 -13.13 -4.14 -1.00
CA TRP A 110 -12.55 -4.64 0.26
C TRP A 110 -11.92 -3.52 1.09
N TYR A 111 -11.04 -2.74 0.48
CA TYR A 111 -10.22 -1.76 1.21
C TYR A 111 -11.07 -0.62 1.76
N GLU A 112 -11.99 -0.11 0.97
CA GLU A 112 -12.90 0.95 1.43
C GLU A 112 -13.75 0.48 2.61
N LEU A 113 -14.29 -0.75 2.54
CA LEU A 113 -15.08 -1.31 3.63
C LEU A 113 -14.23 -1.59 4.88
N ALA A 114 -12.99 -2.05 4.70
CA ALA A 114 -12.07 -2.27 5.82
C ALA A 114 -11.71 -0.94 6.51
N GLU A 115 -11.47 0.11 5.75
CA GLU A 115 -11.22 1.45 6.30
C GLU A 115 -12.43 2.00 7.03
N GLN A 116 -13.62 1.84 6.49
CA GLN A 116 -14.86 2.22 7.16
C GLN A 116 -15.03 1.48 8.49
N PHE A 117 -14.75 0.19 8.51
CA PHE A 117 -14.80 -0.62 9.72
C PHE A 117 -13.88 -0.08 10.81
N ASP A 118 -12.65 0.29 10.44
CA ASP A 118 -11.66 0.84 11.38
C ASP A 118 -12.04 2.23 11.89
N MET A 119 -12.73 3.03 11.07
CA MET A 119 -13.14 4.39 11.41
C MET A 119 -14.47 4.46 12.15
N ASP A 120 -15.29 3.40 12.08
CA ASP A 120 -16.62 3.39 12.68
C ASP A 120 -16.53 3.28 14.19
N GLY A 121 -16.79 4.39 14.89
CA GLY A 121 -16.98 4.41 16.35
C GLY A 121 -18.33 3.85 16.79
N ASP A 122 -19.29 3.70 15.87
CA ASP A 122 -20.61 3.13 16.12
C ASP A 122 -20.60 1.64 15.88
N ARG A 123 -20.94 0.87 16.91
CA ARG A 123 -20.96 -0.59 16.87
C ARG A 123 -21.89 -1.16 15.79
N LYS A 124 -23.02 -0.50 15.53
CA LYS A 124 -23.98 -0.93 14.49
C LYS A 124 -23.38 -0.75 13.10
N MET A 125 -22.75 0.39 12.85
CA MET A 125 -22.10 0.69 11.57
C MET A 125 -20.91 -0.22 11.34
N ALA A 126 -20.11 -0.46 12.36
CA ALA A 126 -18.98 -1.39 12.30
C ALA A 126 -19.45 -2.83 11.96
N THR A 127 -20.55 -3.28 12.57
CA THR A 127 -21.13 -4.60 12.30
C THR A 127 -21.62 -4.69 10.85
N LYS A 128 -22.25 -3.63 10.35
CA LYS A 128 -22.71 -3.55 8.97
C LYS A 128 -21.56 -3.59 7.97
N SER A 129 -20.54 -2.78 8.19
CA SER A 129 -19.35 -2.73 7.34
C SER A 129 -18.64 -4.08 7.30
N ARG A 130 -18.52 -4.73 8.44
CA ARG A 130 -17.92 -6.07 8.57
C ARG A 130 -18.69 -7.11 7.76
N LYS A 131 -20.03 -7.08 7.82
CA LYS A 131 -20.90 -7.99 7.06
C LYS A 131 -20.74 -7.74 5.56
N MET A 132 -20.76 -6.49 5.13
CA MET A 132 -20.59 -6.11 3.74
C MET A 132 -19.22 -6.53 3.20
N LEU A 133 -18.17 -6.34 3.98
CA LEU A 133 -16.82 -6.78 3.61
C LEU A 133 -16.76 -8.30 3.44
N ARG A 134 -17.34 -9.05 4.36
CA ARG A 134 -17.40 -10.52 4.27
C ARG A 134 -18.12 -10.96 3.00
N GLU A 135 -19.28 -10.38 2.72
CA GLU A 135 -20.06 -10.70 1.52
C GLU A 135 -19.31 -10.36 0.25
N SER A 136 -18.61 -9.23 0.24
CA SER A 136 -17.81 -8.79 -0.89
C SER A 136 -16.64 -9.74 -1.16
N ILE A 137 -15.95 -10.20 -0.12
CA ILE A 137 -14.84 -11.16 -0.25
C ILE A 137 -15.37 -12.47 -0.82
N LEU A 138 -16.49 -12.97 -0.31
CA LEU A 138 -17.10 -14.23 -0.80
C LEU A 138 -17.53 -14.12 -2.26
N ALA A 139 -18.13 -12.99 -2.65
CA ALA A 139 -18.56 -12.75 -4.02
C ALA A 139 -17.39 -12.63 -5.01
N SER A 140 -16.18 -12.32 -4.54
CA SER A 140 -15.00 -12.13 -5.39
C SER A 140 -14.17 -13.41 -5.60
N VAL A 141 -14.60 -14.55 -5.07
CA VAL A 141 -13.87 -15.82 -5.18
C VAL A 141 -13.57 -16.17 -6.64
N GLU A 142 -14.50 -15.90 -7.54
CA GLU A 142 -14.34 -16.18 -8.98
C GLU A 142 -13.21 -15.39 -9.64
N LEU A 143 -12.81 -14.25 -9.06
CA LEU A 143 -11.68 -13.47 -9.57
C LEU A 143 -10.35 -14.21 -9.50
N PHE A 144 -10.26 -15.17 -8.58
CA PHE A 144 -9.03 -15.91 -8.29
C PHE A 144 -9.12 -17.38 -8.67
N ALA A 145 -10.20 -17.75 -9.30
CA ALA A 145 -10.42 -19.13 -9.76
C ALA A 145 -9.61 -19.48 -11.02
#